data_e2fa1cc8da3bfea94c569fbf9c35636e
#
_entry.id   e2fa1cc8da3bfea94c569fbf9c35636e
#
_cell.length_a   1.000
_cell.length_b   1.000
_cell.length_c   1.000
_cell.angle_alpha   90.00
_cell.angle_beta   90.00
_cell.angle_gamma   90.00
#
_symmetry.space_group_name_H-M   'P 1'
#
loop_
_entity.id
_entity.type
_entity.pdbx_description
1 polymer ?
#
loop_
_entity_poly.entity_id
_entity_poly.type
_entity_poly.pdbx_seq_one_letter_code
_entity_poly.pdbx_strand_id
1 'polypeptide(L)'
;MPLSAERLIQCEAAKRFIADPHFNALLDRIAEDATRNAVFLDDATQREANRQLILAIKRVWEELQADAEAPEADAAAAQHSQSME
;
A
#
# COMPACT_ATOMS: atom_id res chain seq x y z
N MET A 1 -1.78 4.72 23.69
CA MET A 1 -0.95 5.91 23.44
C MET A 1 -1.52 6.71 22.29
N PRO A 2 -1.59 8.02 22.39
CA PRO A 2 -1.98 8.83 21.26
C PRO A 2 -0.95 8.71 20.14
N LEU A 3 -1.41 8.76 18.89
CA LEU A 3 -0.51 8.78 17.76
C LEU A 3 0.31 10.08 17.76
N SER A 4 1.56 10.00 17.32
CA SER A 4 2.36 11.19 17.08
C SER A 4 1.71 12.06 16.00
N ALA A 5 1.98 13.37 16.03
CA ALA A 5 1.49 14.27 14.99
C ALA A 5 1.96 13.84 13.61
N GLU A 6 3.20 13.36 13.50
CA GLU A 6 3.77 12.86 12.26
C GLU A 6 2.99 11.67 11.71
N ARG A 7 2.62 10.73 12.58
CA ARG A 7 1.86 9.55 12.17
C ARG A 7 0.43 9.90 11.73
N LEU A 8 -0.19 10.90 12.38
CA LEU A 8 -1.48 11.41 11.96
C LEU A 8 -1.41 12.07 10.58
N ILE A 9 -0.35 12.82 10.30
CA ILE A 9 -0.11 13.43 8.98
C ILE A 9 0.04 12.34 7.92
N GLN A 10 0.79 11.28 8.20
CA GLN A 10 0.97 10.14 7.31
C GLN A 10 -0.36 9.43 7.04
N CYS A 11 -1.18 9.23 8.08
CA CYS A 11 -2.50 8.63 7.96
C CYS A 11 -3.41 9.45 7.03
N GLU A 12 -3.47 10.76 7.23
CA GLU A 12 -4.29 11.65 6.41
C GLU A 12 -3.83 11.68 4.96
N ALA A 13 -2.50 11.69 4.73
CA ALA A 13 -1.93 11.63 3.40
C ALA A 13 -2.29 10.30 2.71
N ALA A 14 -2.18 9.18 3.41
CA ALA A 14 -2.52 7.86 2.88
C ALA A 14 -4.00 7.79 2.49
N LYS A 15 -4.90 8.31 3.31
CA LYS A 15 -6.33 8.36 3.01
C LYS A 15 -6.62 9.17 1.75
N ARG A 16 -5.92 10.28 1.55
CA ARG A 16 -6.08 11.11 0.35
C ARG A 16 -5.64 10.38 -0.91
N PHE A 17 -4.51 9.67 -0.87
CA PHE A 17 -4.04 8.88 -2.00
C PHE A 17 -4.98 7.73 -2.33
N ILE A 18 -5.48 7.02 -1.32
CA ILE A 18 -6.43 5.93 -1.51
C ILE A 18 -7.73 6.44 -2.15
N ALA A 19 -8.17 7.64 -1.77
CA ALA A 19 -9.40 8.25 -2.28
C ALA A 19 -9.22 8.91 -3.65
N ASP A 20 -7.99 9.12 -4.12
CA ASP A 20 -7.71 9.80 -5.39
C ASP A 20 -7.92 8.83 -6.57
N PRO A 21 -8.95 9.03 -7.40
CA PRO A 21 -9.21 8.12 -8.52
C PRO A 21 -8.12 8.16 -9.59
N HIS A 22 -7.44 9.29 -9.77
CA HIS A 22 -6.36 9.41 -10.74
C HIS A 22 -5.14 8.59 -10.32
N PHE A 23 -4.78 8.68 -9.04
CA PHE A 23 -3.67 7.90 -8.48
C PHE A 23 -3.93 6.40 -8.61
N ASN A 24 -5.14 5.97 -8.25
CA ASN A 24 -5.53 4.57 -8.35
C ASN A 24 -5.52 4.07 -9.79
N ALA A 25 -6.06 4.86 -10.71
CA ALA A 25 -6.06 4.52 -12.14
C ALA A 25 -4.65 4.43 -12.71
N LEU A 26 -3.74 5.28 -12.24
CA LEU A 26 -2.34 5.27 -12.66
C LEU A 26 -1.64 3.99 -12.21
N LEU A 27 -1.81 3.60 -10.94
CA LEU A 27 -1.23 2.36 -10.42
C LEU A 27 -1.79 1.14 -11.14
N ASP A 28 -3.10 1.09 -11.36
CA ASP A 28 -3.74 0.00 -12.07
C ASP A 28 -3.22 -0.11 -13.50
N ARG A 29 -3.05 1.00 -14.19
CA ARG A 29 -2.53 1.03 -15.56
C ARG A 29 -1.10 0.50 -15.61
N ILE A 30 -0.24 0.91 -14.68
CA ILE A 30 1.14 0.43 -14.63
C ILE A 30 1.17 -1.08 -14.37
N ALA A 31 0.36 -1.56 -13.43
CA ALA A 31 0.26 -2.98 -13.10
C ALA A 31 -0.27 -3.80 -14.27
N GLU A 32 -1.29 -3.31 -14.98
CA GLU A 32 -1.85 -3.97 -16.15
C GLU A 32 -0.84 -4.05 -17.28
N ASP A 33 -0.12 -2.97 -17.55
CA ASP A 33 0.90 -2.93 -18.59
C ASP A 33 2.03 -3.91 -18.28
N ALA A 34 2.49 -3.96 -17.02
CA ALA A 34 3.51 -4.90 -16.58
C ALA A 34 3.04 -6.35 -16.73
N THR A 35 1.80 -6.64 -16.36
CA THR A 35 1.22 -7.98 -16.48
C THR A 35 1.08 -8.40 -17.95
N ARG A 36 0.63 -7.48 -18.80
CA ARG A 36 0.48 -7.74 -20.23
C ARG A 36 1.82 -7.97 -20.90
N ASN A 37 2.82 -7.16 -20.57
CA ASN A 37 4.17 -7.25 -21.15
C ASN A 37 4.90 -8.52 -20.72
N ALA A 38 4.56 -9.08 -19.56
CA ALA A 38 5.19 -10.31 -19.05
C ALA A 38 5.10 -11.47 -20.05
N VAL A 39 4.03 -11.51 -20.85
CA VAL A 39 3.80 -12.55 -21.85
C VAL A 39 4.84 -12.50 -22.99
N PHE A 40 5.39 -11.32 -23.26
CA PHE A 40 6.30 -11.08 -24.37
C PHE A 40 7.77 -11.02 -23.96
N LEU A 41 8.08 -11.19 -22.66
CA LEU A 41 9.46 -11.11 -22.17
C LEU A 41 10.13 -12.47 -22.25
N ASP A 42 11.13 -12.58 -23.12
CA ASP A 42 11.91 -13.81 -23.30
C ASP A 42 13.11 -13.88 -22.37
N ASP A 43 13.64 -12.73 -21.96
CA ASP A 43 14.80 -12.64 -21.08
C ASP A 43 14.39 -12.86 -19.62
N ALA A 44 15.06 -13.80 -18.94
CA ALA A 44 14.79 -14.12 -17.54
C ALA A 44 15.02 -12.91 -16.59
N THR A 45 16.03 -12.09 -16.90
CA THR A 45 16.33 -10.87 -16.11
C THR A 45 15.21 -9.85 -16.25
N GLN A 46 14.70 -9.67 -17.47
CA GLN A 46 13.58 -8.74 -17.73
C GLN A 46 12.29 -9.23 -17.09
N ARG A 47 12.03 -10.55 -17.14
CA ARG A 47 10.86 -11.14 -16.47
C ARG A 47 10.93 -10.93 -14.96
N GLU A 48 12.09 -11.10 -14.35
CA GLU A 48 12.26 -10.88 -12.92
C GLU A 48 12.10 -9.41 -12.55
N ALA A 49 12.67 -8.50 -13.34
CA ALA A 49 12.48 -7.05 -13.12
C ALA A 49 11.01 -6.66 -13.21
N ASN A 50 10.29 -7.21 -14.19
CA ASN A 50 8.86 -6.95 -14.38
C ASN A 50 8.03 -7.50 -13.20
N ARG A 51 8.37 -8.69 -12.71
CA ARG A 51 7.75 -9.28 -11.52
C ARG A 51 7.97 -8.41 -10.30
N GLN A 52 9.19 -7.90 -10.10
CA GLN A 52 9.51 -7.01 -8.98
C GLN A 52 8.74 -5.71 -9.06
N LEU A 53 8.50 -5.18 -10.25
CA LEU A 53 7.67 -3.98 -10.44
C LEU A 53 6.24 -4.22 -9.97
N ILE A 54 5.64 -5.36 -10.35
CA ILE A 54 4.28 -5.71 -9.93
C ILE A 54 4.22 -5.85 -8.40
N LEU A 55 5.19 -6.51 -7.80
CA LEU A 55 5.26 -6.67 -6.34
C LEU A 55 5.46 -5.33 -5.62
N ALA A 56 6.25 -4.42 -6.21
CA ALA A 56 6.47 -3.09 -5.65
C ALA A 56 5.17 -2.26 -5.64
N ILE A 57 4.39 -2.31 -6.71
CA ILE A 57 3.09 -1.62 -6.80
C ILE A 57 2.14 -2.16 -5.73
N LYS A 58 2.07 -3.47 -5.59
CA LYS A 58 1.26 -4.12 -4.56
C LYS A 58 1.68 -3.68 -3.16
N ARG A 59 2.99 -3.59 -2.91
CA ARG A 59 3.52 -3.16 -1.62
C ARG A 59 3.19 -1.71 -1.32
N VAL A 60 3.29 -0.82 -2.29
CA VAL A 60 2.89 0.60 -2.12
C VAL A 60 1.43 0.68 -1.67
N TRP A 61 0.55 -0.09 -2.30
CA TRP A 61 -0.86 -0.12 -1.95
C TRP A 61 -1.08 -0.65 -0.53
N GLU A 62 -0.41 -1.75 -0.16
CA GLU A 62 -0.49 -2.34 1.18
C GLU A 62 0.00 -1.37 2.26
N GLU A 63 1.10 -0.66 2.00
CA GLU A 63 1.63 0.33 2.94
C GLU A 63 0.68 1.53 3.10
N LEU A 64 0.07 2.00 2.02
CA LEU A 64 -0.92 3.07 2.08
C LEU A 64 -2.14 2.66 2.90
N GLN A 65 -2.63 1.44 2.72
CA GLN A 65 -3.74 0.92 3.50
C GLN A 65 -3.37 0.78 4.97
N ALA A 66 -2.18 0.28 5.26
CA ALA A 66 -1.70 0.16 6.63
C ALA A 66 -1.60 1.52 7.33
N ASP A 67 -1.07 2.54 6.65
CA ASP A 67 -0.99 3.89 7.19
C ASP A 67 -2.37 4.50 7.42
N ALA A 68 -3.30 4.29 6.50
CA ALA A 68 -4.68 4.79 6.63
C ALA A 68 -5.44 4.14 7.79
N GLU A 69 -5.14 2.88 8.08
CA GLU A 69 -5.80 2.10 9.15
C GLU A 69 -5.06 2.16 10.49
N ALA A 70 -3.89 2.78 10.54
CA ALA A 70 -3.05 2.80 11.74
C ALA A 70 -3.78 3.30 12.99
N PRO A 71 -4.60 4.38 12.95
CA PRO A 71 -5.32 4.83 14.15
C PRO A 71 -6.29 3.77 14.70
N GLU A 72 -6.98 3.06 13.82
CA GLU A 72 -7.93 2.02 14.22
C GLU A 72 -7.21 0.79 14.75
N ALA A 73 -6.11 0.39 14.12
CA ALA A 73 -5.28 -0.72 14.57
C ALA A 73 -4.67 -0.43 15.95
N ASP A 74 -4.15 0.77 16.16
CA ASP A 74 -3.57 1.18 17.45
C ASP A 74 -4.64 1.24 18.54
N ALA A 75 -5.84 1.72 18.23
CA ALA A 75 -6.96 1.73 19.17
C ALA A 75 -7.40 0.30 19.54
N ALA A 76 -7.49 -0.60 18.57
CA ALA A 76 -7.84 -1.99 18.79
C ALA A 76 -6.80 -2.70 19.67
N ALA A 77 -5.51 -2.44 19.44
CA ALA A 77 -4.42 -2.99 20.25
C ALA A 77 -4.50 -2.49 21.71
N ALA A 78 -4.80 -1.20 21.90
CA ALA A 78 -4.95 -0.63 23.23
C ALA A 78 -6.14 -1.25 23.98
N GLN A 79 -7.28 -1.43 23.31
CA GLN A 79 -8.46 -2.08 23.90
C GLN A 79 -8.19 -3.53 24.26
N HIS A 80 -7.47 -4.25 23.42
CA HIS A 80 -7.10 -5.64 23.68
C HIS A 80 -6.20 -5.75 24.92
N SER A 81 -5.23 -4.85 25.04
CA SER A 81 -4.36 -4.81 26.23
C SER A 81 -5.14 -4.54 27.50
N GLN A 82 -6.13 -3.64 27.48
CA GLN A 82 -6.97 -3.33 28.62
C GLN A 82 -7.86 -4.51 29.01
N SER A 83 -8.39 -5.25 28.06
CA SER A 83 -9.28 -6.37 28.34
C SER A 83 -8.56 -7.59 28.90
N MET A 84 -7.24 -7.64 28.82
CA MET A 84 -6.43 -8.73 29.38
C MET A 84 -6.07 -8.51 30.85
N GLU A 85 -6.36 -7.36 31.38
CA GLU A 85 -6.18 -7.08 32.80
C GLU A 85 -7.45 -7.46 33.60
#